data_0ac8016fc9b7f02d2d9a5dc0d4f53fc5
#
_entry.id   0ac8016fc9b7f02d2d9a5dc0d4f53fc5
#
_cell.length_a   1.000
_cell.length_b   1.000
_cell.length_c   1.000
_cell.angle_alpha   90.00
_cell.angle_beta   90.00
_cell.angle_gamma   90.00
#
_symmetry.space_group_name_H-M   'P 1'
#
loop_
_entity.id
_entity.type
_entity.pdbx_description
1 polymer ?
#
loop_
_entity_poly.entity_id
_entity_poly.type
_entity_poly.pdbx_seq_one_letter_code
_entity_poly.pdbx_strand_id
1 'polypeptide(L)'
;MSLVRPTSLSASARALLTGLQGKSLLRIDNYSPAEFKAVLEFSHVIKGKVKAKQLNRVLQGESLSMIFQKRSTRTRVSTEDVQLGVNESLKDSSVVLSRYNSMLLARVFGHDTVQQMAEFATVPVINALSASHHPLQSLADYMTLQEHFGNDLSKLELSWVGDGNNVCADLMLGGTMLGLNVRVATPPGEHQPEIQIVDAARSLAAITGGRLNLFHDPVEAVYNANVVVTDTWVSMGQEAQKAARLSTFRNYKVTRQLCASAHKDWVFLHCLPRHPEEVEDEVFYSNRSLVFDEAENRMYTVMAVMCAMLGKLDV
;
A
#
# COMPACT_ATOMS: atom_id res chain seq x y z
N MET A 1 -22.27 11.87 -8.10
CA MET A 1 -22.17 11.35 -9.47
C MET A 1 -21.68 9.92 -9.39
N SER A 2 -22.42 8.94 -9.92
CA SER A 2 -21.95 7.55 -10.00
C SER A 2 -20.79 7.52 -10.99
N LEU A 3 -19.56 7.26 -10.50
CA LEU A 3 -18.40 7.05 -11.36
C LEU A 3 -18.69 5.85 -12.27
N VAL A 4 -18.69 6.05 -13.57
CA VAL A 4 -18.75 4.96 -14.56
C VAL A 4 -17.44 4.19 -14.42
N ARG A 5 -17.48 3.02 -13.77
CA ARG A 5 -16.31 2.14 -13.64
C ARG A 5 -15.99 1.57 -15.02
N PRO A 6 -14.73 1.50 -15.42
CA PRO A 6 -14.37 0.90 -16.70
C PRO A 6 -14.77 -0.57 -16.71
N THR A 7 -15.45 -1.00 -17.75
CA THR A 7 -15.84 -2.40 -17.97
C THR A 7 -14.76 -3.21 -18.68
N SER A 8 -13.77 -2.54 -19.23
CA SER A 8 -12.62 -3.12 -19.94
C SER A 8 -11.39 -2.24 -19.79
N LEU A 9 -10.21 -2.84 -19.92
CA LEU A 9 -8.93 -2.11 -19.94
C LEU A 9 -8.83 -1.25 -21.20
N SER A 10 -8.29 -0.04 -21.03
CA SER A 10 -7.84 0.77 -22.17
C SER A 10 -6.67 0.09 -22.89
N ALA A 11 -6.49 0.37 -24.18
CA ALA A 11 -5.40 -0.20 -24.98
C ALA A 11 -4.02 0.20 -24.40
N SER A 12 -3.89 1.43 -23.90
CA SER A 12 -2.68 1.93 -23.27
C SER A 12 -2.36 1.21 -21.95
N ALA A 13 -3.36 1.02 -21.08
CA ALA A 13 -3.18 0.28 -19.83
C ALA A 13 -2.82 -1.19 -20.12
N ARG A 14 -3.47 -1.82 -21.10
CA ARG A 14 -3.14 -3.21 -21.50
C ARG A 14 -1.68 -3.35 -21.94
N ALA A 15 -1.19 -2.43 -22.77
CA ALA A 15 0.21 -2.43 -23.23
C ALA A 15 1.20 -2.31 -22.06
N LEU A 16 0.94 -1.40 -21.11
CA LEU A 16 1.76 -1.21 -19.91
C LEU A 16 1.74 -2.46 -19.02
N LEU A 17 0.58 -3.04 -18.77
CA LEU A 17 0.42 -4.24 -17.94
C LEU A 17 1.08 -5.48 -18.57
N THR A 18 1.08 -5.60 -19.90
CA THR A 18 1.83 -6.66 -20.59
C THR A 18 3.32 -6.56 -20.31
N GLY A 19 3.86 -5.36 -20.17
CA GLY A 19 5.25 -5.12 -19.79
C GLY A 19 5.58 -5.49 -18.33
N LEU A 20 4.59 -5.78 -17.49
CA LEU A 20 4.78 -6.23 -16.11
C LEU A 20 4.89 -7.76 -15.97
N GLN A 21 4.60 -8.52 -17.04
CA GLN A 21 4.69 -9.98 -17.01
C GLN A 21 6.10 -10.43 -16.61
N GLY A 22 6.18 -11.32 -15.63
CA GLY A 22 7.42 -11.85 -15.09
C GLY A 22 8.16 -10.92 -14.11
N LYS A 23 7.74 -9.65 -13.95
CA LYS A 23 8.36 -8.72 -13.00
C LYS A 23 7.86 -8.97 -11.59
N SER A 24 8.72 -8.66 -10.59
CA SER A 24 8.36 -8.67 -9.16
C SER A 24 7.86 -7.30 -8.70
N LEU A 25 7.07 -7.26 -7.63
CA LEU A 25 6.65 -6.03 -6.93
C LEU A 25 7.15 -6.02 -5.49
N LEU A 26 8.26 -5.37 -5.25
CA LEU A 26 8.88 -5.27 -3.93
C LEU A 26 8.59 -3.93 -3.24
N ARG A 27 8.51 -2.86 -4.03
CA ARG A 27 8.24 -1.47 -3.67
C ARG A 27 7.28 -0.88 -4.70
N ILE A 28 6.53 0.14 -4.32
CA ILE A 28 5.58 0.74 -5.27
C ILE A 28 6.27 1.44 -6.45
N ASP A 29 7.44 2.01 -6.22
CA ASP A 29 8.27 2.67 -7.25
C ASP A 29 9.06 1.69 -8.15
N ASN A 30 8.85 0.38 -8.02
CA ASN A 30 9.22 -0.57 -9.08
C ASN A 30 8.36 -0.38 -10.34
N TYR A 31 7.23 0.30 -10.21
CA TYR A 31 6.41 0.73 -11.32
C TYR A 31 6.72 2.17 -11.72
N SER A 32 6.64 2.47 -13.00
CA SER A 32 6.55 3.85 -13.46
C SER A 32 5.18 4.45 -13.08
N PRO A 33 5.03 5.80 -13.03
CA PRO A 33 3.72 6.43 -12.81
C PRO A 33 2.63 5.95 -13.78
N ALA A 34 2.98 5.62 -15.03
CA ALA A 34 2.05 5.10 -16.01
C ALA A 34 1.63 3.65 -15.72
N GLU A 35 2.58 2.77 -15.36
CA GLU A 35 2.30 1.39 -14.95
C GLU A 35 1.46 1.35 -13.67
N PHE A 36 1.74 2.23 -12.70
CA PHE A 36 0.95 2.34 -11.47
C PHE A 36 -0.50 2.70 -11.77
N LYS A 37 -0.74 3.72 -12.62
CA LYS A 37 -2.09 4.09 -13.08
C LYS A 37 -2.77 2.94 -13.82
N ALA A 38 -2.04 2.18 -14.64
CA ALA A 38 -2.59 1.03 -15.35
C ALA A 38 -3.03 -0.10 -14.41
N VAL A 39 -2.26 -0.36 -13.34
CA VAL A 39 -2.64 -1.34 -12.31
C VAL A 39 -3.89 -0.89 -11.55
N LEU A 40 -4.03 0.41 -11.23
CA LEU A 40 -5.24 0.96 -10.63
C LEU A 40 -6.45 0.82 -11.57
N GLU A 41 -6.31 1.16 -12.86
CA GLU A 41 -7.37 0.96 -13.86
C GLU A 41 -7.80 -0.51 -13.91
N PHE A 42 -6.84 -1.44 -13.94
CA PHE A 42 -7.13 -2.87 -13.95
C PHE A 42 -7.84 -3.34 -12.67
N SER A 43 -7.48 -2.80 -11.53
CA SER A 43 -8.14 -3.08 -10.26
C SER A 43 -9.62 -2.68 -10.29
N HIS A 44 -9.95 -1.53 -10.89
CA HIS A 44 -11.34 -1.10 -11.09
C HIS A 44 -12.12 -2.03 -12.04
N VAL A 45 -11.50 -2.49 -13.14
CA VAL A 45 -12.10 -3.46 -14.05
C VAL A 45 -12.40 -4.76 -13.32
N ILE A 46 -11.43 -5.30 -12.58
CA ILE A 46 -11.60 -6.53 -11.79
C ILE A 46 -12.74 -6.36 -10.77
N LYS A 47 -12.73 -5.27 -9.98
CA LYS A 47 -13.80 -4.99 -9.00
C LYS A 47 -15.17 -4.95 -9.68
N GLY A 48 -15.28 -4.28 -10.83
CA GLY A 48 -16.52 -4.22 -11.60
C GLY A 48 -17.01 -5.60 -12.01
N LYS A 49 -16.13 -6.45 -12.56
CA LYS A 49 -16.46 -7.82 -12.99
C LYS A 49 -16.80 -8.75 -11.81
N VAL A 50 -16.08 -8.64 -10.68
CA VAL A 50 -16.41 -9.40 -9.46
C VAL A 50 -17.80 -9.04 -8.95
N LYS A 51 -18.11 -7.74 -8.82
CA LYS A 51 -19.45 -7.28 -8.36
C LYS A 51 -20.57 -7.68 -9.33
N ALA A 52 -20.29 -7.74 -10.64
CA ALA A 52 -21.21 -8.21 -11.66
C ALA A 52 -21.28 -9.74 -11.79
N LYS A 53 -20.45 -10.50 -11.05
CA LYS A 53 -20.30 -11.96 -11.17
C LYS A 53 -19.87 -12.41 -12.58
N GLN A 54 -19.04 -11.61 -13.24
CA GLN A 54 -18.57 -11.81 -14.64
C GLN A 54 -17.05 -12.04 -14.71
N LEU A 55 -16.38 -12.22 -13.56
CA LEU A 55 -14.94 -12.47 -13.55
C LEU A 55 -14.64 -13.87 -14.08
N ASN A 56 -13.76 -13.94 -15.09
CA ASN A 56 -13.24 -15.20 -15.61
C ASN A 56 -12.24 -15.84 -14.62
N ARG A 57 -12.12 -17.17 -14.67
CA ARG A 57 -11.15 -17.93 -13.87
C ARG A 57 -9.76 -17.92 -14.50
N VAL A 58 -9.21 -16.73 -14.77
CA VAL A 58 -7.93 -16.57 -15.51
C VAL A 58 -6.70 -17.11 -14.81
N LEU A 59 -6.76 -17.28 -13.49
CA LEU A 59 -5.70 -17.89 -12.68
C LEU A 59 -5.90 -19.38 -12.43
N GLN A 60 -6.84 -20.02 -13.13
CA GLN A 60 -7.03 -21.47 -13.01
C GLN A 60 -5.79 -22.21 -13.49
N GLY A 61 -5.28 -23.11 -12.66
CA GLY A 61 -4.04 -23.87 -12.91
C GLY A 61 -2.76 -23.17 -12.44
N GLU A 62 -2.84 -21.91 -12.02
CA GLU A 62 -1.71 -21.21 -11.40
C GLU A 62 -1.57 -21.60 -9.93
N SER A 63 -0.34 -21.64 -9.43
CA SER A 63 -0.02 -21.93 -8.03
C SER A 63 0.69 -20.74 -7.38
N LEU A 64 0.39 -20.49 -6.11
CA LEU A 64 0.95 -19.39 -5.32
C LEU A 64 1.47 -19.93 -3.99
N SER A 65 2.76 -19.75 -3.70
CA SER A 65 3.26 -19.88 -2.34
C SER A 65 3.15 -18.56 -1.58
N MET A 66 2.53 -18.62 -0.40
CA MET A 66 2.44 -17.50 0.51
C MET A 66 3.31 -17.75 1.75
N ILE A 67 4.34 -16.94 1.91
CA ILE A 67 5.36 -17.06 2.95
C ILE A 67 5.15 -15.98 4.00
N PHE A 68 5.03 -16.36 5.28
CA PHE A 68 4.77 -15.46 6.38
C PHE A 68 5.78 -15.65 7.50
N GLN A 69 6.65 -14.68 7.71
CA GLN A 69 7.46 -14.55 8.93
C GLN A 69 6.74 -13.77 10.04
N LYS A 70 5.71 -12.97 9.69
CA LYS A 70 4.87 -12.20 10.62
C LYS A 70 3.44 -12.72 10.60
N ARG A 71 2.76 -12.72 11.75
CA ARG A 71 1.33 -13.07 11.86
C ARG A 71 0.47 -12.14 10.99
N SER A 72 -0.64 -12.65 10.47
CA SER A 72 -1.60 -11.87 9.68
C SER A 72 -3.00 -12.43 9.84
N THR A 73 -3.92 -11.64 10.42
CA THR A 73 -5.32 -12.05 10.61
C THR A 73 -6.13 -12.00 9.32
N ARG A 74 -5.74 -11.17 8.35
CA ARG A 74 -6.48 -10.99 7.08
C ARG A 74 -5.95 -11.85 5.93
N THR A 75 -4.71 -12.33 6.02
CA THR A 75 -4.09 -13.13 4.96
C THR A 75 -3.90 -14.58 5.37
N ARG A 76 -3.68 -14.88 6.65
CA ARG A 76 -3.53 -16.24 7.19
C ARG A 76 -3.71 -16.29 8.72
N VAL A 77 -4.23 -17.42 9.22
CA VAL A 77 -4.58 -17.62 10.65
C VAL A 77 -3.53 -18.42 11.43
N SER A 78 -2.53 -19.07 10.83
CA SER A 78 -1.49 -19.84 11.54
C SER A 78 -0.09 -19.57 11.04
N THR A 79 0.93 -19.58 11.94
CA THR A 79 2.30 -19.11 11.63
C THR A 79 3.40 -19.83 12.38
N GLU A 80 3.25 -21.06 12.84
CA GLU A 80 4.25 -21.58 13.79
C GLU A 80 5.51 -22.19 13.16
N ASP A 81 5.66 -22.44 11.85
CA ASP A 81 6.79 -23.20 11.32
C ASP A 81 7.47 -22.73 10.03
N VAL A 82 7.42 -21.44 9.67
CA VAL A 82 8.25 -21.00 8.54
C VAL A 82 9.57 -20.42 9.02
N GLN A 83 10.62 -21.25 9.08
CA GLN A 83 11.99 -20.88 9.40
C GLN A 83 12.78 -20.48 8.14
N LEU A 84 12.26 -19.53 7.39
CA LEU A 84 12.87 -19.04 6.15
C LEU A 84 14.28 -18.48 6.43
N GLY A 85 15.28 -19.02 5.74
CA GLY A 85 16.68 -18.61 5.88
C GLY A 85 17.40 -19.15 7.12
N VAL A 86 16.80 -20.07 7.89
CA VAL A 86 17.40 -20.64 9.10
C VAL A 86 18.01 -22.02 8.83
N ASN A 87 17.22 -22.97 8.34
CA ASN A 87 17.67 -24.33 8.04
C ASN A 87 18.09 -24.50 6.58
N GLU A 88 17.62 -23.63 5.70
CA GLU A 88 17.93 -23.58 4.27
C GLU A 88 18.18 -22.13 3.85
N SER A 89 19.09 -21.93 2.89
CA SER A 89 19.37 -20.56 2.41
C SER A 89 18.15 -19.96 1.72
N LEU A 90 18.02 -18.62 1.78
CA LEU A 90 16.97 -17.90 1.03
C LEU A 90 17.05 -18.19 -0.48
N LYS A 91 18.27 -18.37 -1.00
CA LYS A 91 18.52 -18.73 -2.39
C LYS A 91 17.90 -20.09 -2.71
N ASP A 92 18.22 -21.12 -1.94
CA ASP A 92 17.75 -22.48 -2.20
C ASP A 92 16.24 -22.57 -2.07
N SER A 93 15.68 -22.00 -1.00
CA SER A 93 14.23 -21.89 -0.80
C SER A 93 13.54 -21.19 -1.98
N SER A 94 14.10 -20.07 -2.47
CA SER A 94 13.50 -19.31 -3.59
C SER A 94 13.54 -20.10 -4.90
N VAL A 95 14.65 -20.76 -5.19
CA VAL A 95 14.79 -21.61 -6.39
C VAL A 95 13.82 -22.79 -6.34
N VAL A 96 13.74 -23.49 -5.20
CA VAL A 96 12.86 -24.66 -5.04
C VAL A 96 11.39 -24.25 -5.14
N LEU A 97 10.97 -23.21 -4.41
CA LEU A 97 9.60 -22.72 -4.43
C LEU A 97 9.17 -22.23 -5.82
N SER A 98 10.09 -21.65 -6.59
CA SER A 98 9.83 -21.24 -7.97
C SER A 98 9.50 -22.42 -8.91
N ARG A 99 9.95 -23.62 -8.59
CA ARG A 99 9.66 -24.83 -9.38
C ARG A 99 8.27 -25.42 -9.12
N TYR A 100 7.66 -25.04 -8.01
CA TYR A 100 6.34 -25.52 -7.60
C TYR A 100 5.24 -24.52 -7.87
N ASN A 101 5.60 -23.25 -8.10
CA ASN A 101 4.66 -22.16 -8.11
C ASN A 101 4.85 -21.24 -9.31
N SER A 102 3.75 -20.61 -9.73
CA SER A 102 3.76 -19.57 -10.76
C SER A 102 4.15 -18.19 -10.19
N MET A 103 4.10 -18.05 -8.85
CA MET A 103 4.37 -16.80 -8.15
C MET A 103 4.65 -17.05 -6.67
N LEU A 104 5.46 -16.16 -6.06
CA LEU A 104 5.70 -16.16 -4.61
C LEU A 104 5.16 -14.85 -4.01
N LEU A 105 4.50 -14.94 -2.85
CA LEU A 105 4.07 -13.80 -2.07
C LEU A 105 4.69 -13.89 -0.67
N ALA A 106 5.43 -12.86 -0.25
CA ALA A 106 6.17 -12.88 0.99
C ALA A 106 5.80 -11.72 1.93
N ARG A 107 5.47 -12.05 3.19
CA ARG A 107 5.33 -11.10 4.29
C ARG A 107 6.43 -11.36 5.30
N VAL A 108 7.45 -10.51 5.30
CA VAL A 108 8.73 -10.73 5.97
C VAL A 108 9.08 -9.63 6.96
N PHE A 109 10.09 -9.85 7.80
CA PHE A 109 10.64 -8.81 8.67
C PHE A 109 11.52 -7.85 7.87
N GLY A 110 12.67 -8.31 7.37
CA GLY A 110 13.61 -7.50 6.62
C GLY A 110 13.18 -7.31 5.15
N HIS A 111 13.40 -6.13 4.60
CA HIS A 111 13.15 -5.90 3.17
C HIS A 111 14.19 -6.62 2.30
N ASP A 112 15.41 -6.76 2.79
CA ASP A 112 16.49 -7.55 2.17
C ASP A 112 16.09 -9.01 1.92
N THR A 113 15.27 -9.59 2.81
CA THR A 113 14.74 -10.95 2.63
C THR A 113 13.92 -11.09 1.35
N VAL A 114 12.97 -10.17 1.10
CA VAL A 114 12.14 -10.25 -0.12
C VAL A 114 12.92 -9.84 -1.36
N GLN A 115 13.95 -8.97 -1.23
CA GLN A 115 14.86 -8.64 -2.32
C GLN A 115 15.69 -9.85 -2.75
N GLN A 116 16.30 -10.58 -1.80
CA GLN A 116 17.03 -11.80 -2.10
C GLN A 116 16.12 -12.89 -2.69
N MET A 117 14.90 -13.02 -2.18
CA MET A 117 13.93 -13.95 -2.78
C MET A 117 13.67 -13.59 -4.25
N ALA A 118 13.48 -12.33 -4.59
CA ALA A 118 13.24 -11.88 -5.96
C ALA A 118 14.48 -12.01 -6.86
N GLU A 119 15.68 -11.93 -6.30
CA GLU A 119 16.93 -12.13 -7.01
C GLU A 119 17.12 -13.59 -7.49
N PHE A 120 16.74 -14.56 -6.63
CA PHE A 120 16.96 -15.98 -6.92
C PHE A 120 15.73 -16.71 -7.46
N ALA A 121 14.53 -16.16 -7.29
CA ALA A 121 13.31 -16.74 -7.83
C ALA A 121 13.28 -16.65 -9.37
N THR A 122 12.76 -17.67 -10.03
CA THR A 122 12.52 -17.71 -11.47
C THR A 122 11.07 -17.34 -11.83
N VAL A 123 10.27 -17.00 -10.83
CA VAL A 123 8.88 -16.53 -10.95
C VAL A 123 8.73 -15.22 -10.22
N PRO A 124 7.68 -14.41 -10.52
CA PRO A 124 7.45 -13.14 -9.83
C PRO A 124 7.33 -13.28 -8.32
N VAL A 125 7.91 -12.31 -7.59
CA VAL A 125 7.81 -12.19 -6.14
C VAL A 125 7.02 -10.93 -5.78
N ILE A 126 6.01 -11.06 -4.91
CA ILE A 126 5.22 -9.95 -4.39
C ILE A 126 5.58 -9.71 -2.92
N ASN A 127 5.98 -8.50 -2.60
CA ASN A 127 6.10 -8.03 -1.22
C ASN A 127 4.71 -7.77 -0.62
N ALA A 128 4.23 -8.66 0.23
CA ALA A 128 2.96 -8.48 0.95
C ALA A 128 3.08 -7.53 2.15
N LEU A 129 4.27 -7.39 2.70
CA LEU A 129 4.75 -6.42 3.69
C LEU A 129 6.19 -6.77 4.07
N SER A 130 7.03 -5.76 4.17
CA SER A 130 8.36 -5.80 4.81
C SER A 130 8.54 -4.65 5.79
N ALA A 131 9.71 -4.53 6.42
CA ALA A 131 9.98 -3.43 7.36
C ALA A 131 9.82 -2.05 6.72
N SER A 132 10.32 -1.87 5.48
CA SER A 132 10.39 -0.57 4.82
C SER A 132 9.27 -0.32 3.81
N HIS A 133 8.52 -1.35 3.38
CA HIS A 133 7.56 -1.23 2.27
C HIS A 133 6.28 -2.06 2.45
N HIS A 134 5.16 -1.50 1.98
CA HIS A 134 3.86 -2.16 1.91
C HIS A 134 3.11 -1.82 0.60
N PRO A 135 3.65 -2.20 -0.58
CA PRO A 135 3.16 -1.73 -1.88
C PRO A 135 1.70 -2.08 -2.16
N LEU A 136 1.24 -3.25 -1.68
CA LEU A 136 -0.14 -3.68 -1.87
C LEU A 136 -1.15 -2.81 -1.08
N GLN A 137 -0.72 -2.18 0.03
CA GLN A 137 -1.57 -1.25 0.77
C GLN A 137 -1.72 0.05 0.00
N SER A 138 -0.63 0.64 -0.46
CA SER A 138 -0.65 1.88 -1.23
C SER A 138 -1.56 1.78 -2.47
N LEU A 139 -1.54 0.66 -3.18
CA LEU A 139 -2.48 0.41 -4.27
C LEU A 139 -3.96 0.48 -3.83
N ALA A 140 -4.29 -0.08 -2.66
CA ALA A 140 -5.65 -0.06 -2.13
C ALA A 140 -6.08 1.35 -1.70
N ASP A 141 -5.17 2.10 -1.07
CA ASP A 141 -5.39 3.48 -0.65
C ASP A 141 -5.78 4.34 -1.86
N TYR A 142 -4.97 4.32 -2.91
CA TYR A 142 -5.22 5.13 -4.11
C TYR A 142 -6.40 4.66 -4.93
N MET A 143 -6.69 3.36 -5.01
CA MET A 143 -7.93 2.86 -5.60
C MET A 143 -9.15 3.39 -4.86
N THR A 144 -9.11 3.42 -3.52
CA THR A 144 -10.19 3.95 -2.68
C THR A 144 -10.39 5.44 -2.88
N LEU A 145 -9.30 6.19 -2.94
CA LEU A 145 -9.36 7.63 -3.22
C LEU A 145 -9.92 7.91 -4.62
N GLN A 146 -9.56 7.12 -5.64
CA GLN A 146 -10.16 7.24 -6.97
C GLN A 146 -11.65 6.94 -6.98
N GLU A 147 -12.12 6.00 -6.18
CA GLU A 147 -13.55 5.69 -6.05
C GLU A 147 -14.33 6.85 -5.40
N HIS A 148 -13.69 7.60 -4.51
CA HIS A 148 -14.33 8.71 -3.80
C HIS A 148 -14.22 10.05 -4.57
N PHE A 149 -13.03 10.41 -5.05
CA PHE A 149 -12.73 11.71 -5.65
C PHE A 149 -12.71 11.73 -7.19
N GLY A 150 -12.69 10.56 -7.84
CA GLY A 150 -12.48 10.43 -9.28
C GLY A 150 -11.06 10.03 -9.64
N ASN A 151 -10.85 9.71 -10.92
CA ASN A 151 -9.58 9.14 -11.39
C ASN A 151 -8.38 10.11 -11.30
N ASP A 152 -8.63 11.41 -11.40
CA ASP A 152 -7.59 12.43 -11.28
C ASP A 152 -7.48 12.91 -9.83
N LEU A 153 -6.43 12.47 -9.15
CA LEU A 153 -6.13 12.81 -7.77
C LEU A 153 -5.12 13.97 -7.65
N SER A 154 -4.61 14.52 -8.75
CA SER A 154 -3.49 15.47 -8.76
C SER A 154 -3.73 16.78 -8.00
N LYS A 155 -4.99 17.12 -7.72
CA LYS A 155 -5.38 18.34 -6.96
C LYS A 155 -5.58 18.10 -5.47
N LEU A 156 -5.43 16.86 -5.01
CA LEU A 156 -5.67 16.53 -3.62
C LEU A 156 -4.45 16.83 -2.74
N GLU A 157 -4.76 17.32 -1.55
CA GLU A 157 -3.81 17.41 -0.43
C GLU A 157 -4.00 16.17 0.45
N LEU A 158 -3.00 15.29 0.49
CA LEU A 158 -3.00 14.11 1.34
C LEU A 158 -2.07 14.34 2.52
N SER A 159 -2.58 14.17 3.73
CA SER A 159 -1.84 14.30 4.98
C SER A 159 -1.67 12.94 5.67
N TRP A 160 -0.42 12.56 5.92
CA TRP A 160 -0.04 11.48 6.82
C TRP A 160 0.27 12.05 8.20
N VAL A 161 -0.23 11.39 9.26
CA VAL A 161 0.03 11.77 10.66
C VAL A 161 0.43 10.53 11.43
N GLY A 162 1.68 10.42 11.87
CA GLY A 162 2.15 9.28 12.66
C GLY A 162 3.61 8.91 12.42
N ASP A 163 3.91 7.63 12.44
CA ASP A 163 5.27 7.11 12.25
C ASP A 163 5.67 7.10 10.77
N GLY A 164 6.92 7.44 10.45
CA GLY A 164 7.48 7.35 9.11
C GLY A 164 7.77 5.90 8.66
N ASN A 165 6.81 5.02 8.87
CA ASN A 165 6.92 3.59 8.67
C ASN A 165 6.77 3.14 7.19
N ASN A 166 6.71 1.83 6.97
CA ASN A 166 6.56 1.21 5.66
C ASN A 166 5.28 1.58 4.90
N VAL A 167 4.17 1.88 5.59
CA VAL A 167 2.92 2.35 4.97
C VAL A 167 3.09 3.79 4.52
N CYS A 168 3.67 4.65 5.37
CA CYS A 168 4.03 6.03 5.03
C CYS A 168 4.95 6.08 3.80
N ALA A 169 5.94 5.19 3.73
CA ALA A 169 6.89 5.11 2.63
C ALA A 169 6.20 4.91 1.27
N ASP A 170 5.40 3.84 1.13
CA ASP A 170 4.73 3.59 -0.14
C ASP A 170 3.56 4.54 -0.41
N LEU A 171 2.96 5.13 0.64
CA LEU A 171 1.98 6.22 0.49
C LEU A 171 2.63 7.46 -0.13
N MET A 172 3.82 7.89 0.34
CA MET A 172 4.56 9.01 -0.25
C MET A 172 4.90 8.75 -1.72
N LEU A 173 5.47 7.58 -2.00
CA LEU A 173 5.86 7.20 -3.36
C LEU A 173 4.64 7.16 -4.30
N GLY A 174 3.59 6.44 -3.92
CA GLY A 174 2.37 6.31 -4.72
C GLY A 174 1.65 7.64 -4.94
N GLY A 175 1.56 8.50 -3.91
CA GLY A 175 0.95 9.82 -4.02
C GLY A 175 1.69 10.73 -4.98
N THR A 176 3.01 10.78 -4.87
CA THR A 176 3.84 11.57 -5.78
C THR A 176 3.81 11.01 -7.21
N MET A 177 3.73 9.69 -7.42
CA MET A 177 3.52 9.09 -8.74
C MET A 177 2.20 9.51 -9.41
N LEU A 178 1.17 9.77 -8.61
CA LEU A 178 -0.14 10.24 -9.09
C LEU A 178 -0.25 11.77 -9.19
N GLY A 179 0.80 12.50 -8.78
CA GLY A 179 0.85 13.95 -8.83
C GLY A 179 0.16 14.64 -7.67
N LEU A 180 -0.14 13.93 -6.56
CA LEU A 180 -0.73 14.52 -5.36
C LEU A 180 0.27 15.43 -4.62
N ASN A 181 -0.29 16.33 -3.81
CA ASN A 181 0.48 17.03 -2.79
C ASN A 181 0.44 16.20 -1.49
N VAL A 182 1.57 15.59 -1.16
CA VAL A 182 1.71 14.73 0.02
C VAL A 182 2.38 15.53 1.15
N ARG A 183 1.76 15.52 2.33
CA ARG A 183 2.22 16.14 3.56
C ARG A 183 2.41 15.06 4.62
N VAL A 184 3.55 15.04 5.26
CA VAL A 184 3.89 13.99 6.24
C VAL A 184 4.27 14.64 7.55
N ALA A 185 3.48 14.42 8.59
CA ALA A 185 3.79 14.85 9.96
C ALA A 185 4.26 13.66 10.79
N THR A 186 5.52 13.72 11.23
CA THR A 186 6.14 12.70 12.09
C THR A 186 6.87 13.36 13.25
N PRO A 187 7.02 12.70 14.42
CA PRO A 187 7.95 13.14 15.43
C PRO A 187 9.37 13.28 14.85
N PRO A 188 10.16 14.23 15.35
CA PRO A 188 11.55 14.38 14.90
C PRO A 188 12.40 13.17 15.30
N GLY A 189 13.52 12.98 14.58
CA GLY A 189 14.49 11.91 14.85
C GLY A 189 14.15 10.60 14.15
N GLU A 190 14.21 9.49 14.88
CA GLU A 190 14.10 8.11 14.35
C GLU A 190 12.72 7.74 13.78
N HIS A 191 11.71 8.58 14.01
CA HIS A 191 10.36 8.37 13.51
C HIS A 191 10.09 9.05 12.17
N GLN A 192 11.09 9.71 11.61
CA GLN A 192 10.98 10.31 10.28
C GLN A 192 11.10 9.22 9.19
N PRO A 193 10.48 9.44 8.01
CA PRO A 193 10.70 8.56 6.87
C PRO A 193 12.17 8.49 6.47
N GLU A 194 12.62 7.35 5.99
CA GLU A 194 13.99 7.17 5.49
C GLU A 194 14.29 8.19 4.37
N ILE A 195 15.44 8.89 4.49
CA ILE A 195 15.81 9.96 3.56
C ILE A 195 15.85 9.52 2.11
N GLN A 196 16.26 8.29 1.85
CA GLN A 196 16.32 7.73 0.50
C GLN A 196 14.92 7.61 -0.13
N ILE A 197 13.90 7.28 0.68
CA ILE A 197 12.50 7.21 0.23
C ILE A 197 11.94 8.61 0.00
N VAL A 198 12.29 9.56 0.86
CA VAL A 198 11.91 10.98 0.71
C VAL A 198 12.48 11.54 -0.61
N ASP A 199 13.75 11.27 -0.91
CA ASP A 199 14.40 11.74 -2.13
C ASP A 199 13.81 11.09 -3.38
N ALA A 200 13.51 9.79 -3.33
CA ALA A 200 12.79 9.11 -4.40
C ALA A 200 11.40 9.71 -4.65
N ALA A 201 10.62 9.96 -3.60
CA ALA A 201 9.30 10.55 -3.71
C ALA A 201 9.36 12.00 -4.23
N ARG A 202 10.36 12.81 -3.84
CA ARG A 202 10.59 14.16 -4.40
C ARG A 202 10.94 14.12 -5.88
N SER A 203 11.75 13.14 -6.28
CA SER A 203 12.11 12.94 -7.70
C SER A 203 10.88 12.58 -8.53
N LEU A 204 10.00 11.71 -8.02
CA LEU A 204 8.72 11.38 -8.65
C LEU A 204 7.80 12.61 -8.72
N ALA A 205 7.70 13.38 -7.65
CA ALA A 205 6.90 14.60 -7.59
C ALA A 205 7.34 15.62 -8.66
N ALA A 206 8.65 15.78 -8.87
CA ALA A 206 9.20 16.67 -9.90
C ALA A 206 8.79 16.26 -11.33
N ILE A 207 8.62 14.96 -11.58
CA ILE A 207 8.20 14.41 -12.88
C ILE A 207 6.69 14.56 -13.10
N THR A 208 5.90 14.36 -12.05
CA THR A 208 4.42 14.25 -12.13
C THR A 208 3.69 15.57 -11.84
N GLY A 209 4.41 16.57 -11.31
CA GLY A 209 3.84 17.85 -10.87
C GLY A 209 3.26 17.85 -9.46
N GLY A 210 3.43 16.75 -8.70
CA GLY A 210 3.08 16.67 -7.28
C GLY A 210 4.06 17.40 -6.36
N ARG A 211 3.85 17.26 -5.04
CA ARG A 211 4.75 17.81 -4.02
C ARG A 211 4.87 16.87 -2.83
N LEU A 212 6.01 16.93 -2.14
CA LEU A 212 6.21 16.28 -0.84
C LEU A 212 6.75 17.26 0.17
N ASN A 213 6.01 17.47 1.25
CA ASN A 213 6.39 18.33 2.37
C ASN A 213 6.41 17.52 3.68
N LEU A 214 7.46 17.69 4.47
CA LEU A 214 7.62 17.06 5.78
C LEU A 214 7.37 18.09 6.88
N PHE A 215 6.67 17.69 7.92
CA PHE A 215 6.28 18.51 9.07
C PHE A 215 6.56 17.76 10.38
N HIS A 216 6.68 18.50 11.48
CA HIS A 216 6.66 17.97 12.83
C HIS A 216 5.37 18.29 13.57
N ASP A 217 4.63 19.29 13.10
CA ASP A 217 3.32 19.65 13.63
C ASP A 217 2.19 19.02 12.78
N PRO A 218 1.39 18.09 13.35
CA PRO A 218 0.25 17.51 12.66
C PRO A 218 -0.79 18.56 12.23
N VAL A 219 -0.92 19.69 12.95
CA VAL A 219 -1.89 20.74 12.62
C VAL A 219 -1.52 21.40 11.27
N GLU A 220 -0.23 21.67 11.05
CA GLU A 220 0.24 22.22 9.78
C GLU A 220 0.03 21.24 8.62
N ALA A 221 0.27 19.96 8.84
CA ALA A 221 0.11 18.95 7.80
C ALA A 221 -1.36 18.72 7.43
N VAL A 222 -2.27 18.75 8.41
CA VAL A 222 -3.71 18.48 8.21
C VAL A 222 -4.46 19.71 7.68
N TYR A 223 -3.90 20.91 7.82
CA TYR A 223 -4.57 22.14 7.37
C TYR A 223 -5.00 22.05 5.89
N ASN A 224 -6.32 22.17 5.66
CA ASN A 224 -6.96 22.05 4.32
C ASN A 224 -6.67 20.75 3.57
N ALA A 225 -6.30 19.65 4.27
CA ALA A 225 -6.09 18.36 3.66
C ALA A 225 -7.41 17.70 3.22
N ASN A 226 -7.44 17.13 2.03
CA ASN A 226 -8.57 16.35 1.52
C ASN A 226 -8.58 14.91 2.05
N VAL A 227 -7.40 14.39 2.40
CA VAL A 227 -7.22 13.03 2.90
C VAL A 227 -6.36 13.07 4.15
N VAL A 228 -6.82 12.48 5.23
CA VAL A 228 -6.04 12.28 6.46
C VAL A 228 -5.82 10.79 6.65
N VAL A 229 -4.55 10.40 6.79
CA VAL A 229 -4.13 8.99 6.92
C VAL A 229 -3.30 8.82 8.17
N THR A 230 -3.51 7.73 8.87
CA THR A 230 -2.61 7.28 9.95
C THR A 230 -2.49 5.76 9.96
N ASP A 231 -1.55 5.25 10.72
CA ASP A 231 -1.35 3.83 10.97
C ASP A 231 -1.01 3.59 12.44
N THR A 232 -0.89 2.34 12.82
CA THR A 232 -0.50 1.94 14.18
C THR A 232 0.86 2.52 14.59
N TRP A 233 0.94 3.04 15.81
CA TRP A 233 2.19 3.57 16.37
C TRP A 233 3.12 2.48 16.87
N VAL A 234 2.58 1.30 17.17
CA VAL A 234 3.36 0.15 17.64
C VAL A 234 3.15 -1.00 16.66
N SER A 235 4.09 -1.17 15.75
CA SER A 235 4.07 -2.28 14.81
C SER A 235 4.45 -3.61 15.45
N MET A 236 4.10 -4.71 14.81
CA MET A 236 4.48 -6.05 15.28
C MET A 236 6.01 -6.17 15.38
N GLY A 237 6.48 -6.61 16.55
CA GLY A 237 7.90 -6.70 16.91
C GLY A 237 8.44 -5.46 17.64
N GLN A 238 7.61 -4.45 17.90
CA GLN A 238 7.97 -3.23 18.64
C GLN A 238 7.30 -3.17 20.03
N GLU A 239 6.70 -4.25 20.49
CA GLU A 239 5.93 -4.31 21.75
C GLU A 239 6.76 -3.87 22.98
N ALA A 240 8.06 -4.18 22.98
CA ALA A 240 8.98 -3.76 24.03
C ALA A 240 9.15 -2.22 24.13
N GLN A 241 8.91 -1.51 23.02
CA GLN A 241 9.02 -0.04 22.94
C GLN A 241 7.67 0.67 23.14
N LYS A 242 6.60 -0.07 23.42
CA LYS A 242 5.22 0.45 23.43
C LYS A 242 5.07 1.73 24.28
N ALA A 243 5.55 1.73 25.52
CA ALA A 243 5.38 2.88 26.41
C ALA A 243 6.09 4.14 25.91
N ALA A 244 7.32 4.00 25.39
CA ALA A 244 8.08 5.11 24.82
C ALA A 244 7.38 5.66 23.56
N ARG A 245 6.96 4.78 22.66
CA ARG A 245 6.25 5.16 21.42
C ARG A 245 4.93 5.87 21.72
N LEU A 246 4.12 5.37 22.64
CA LEU A 246 2.86 6.03 23.04
C LEU A 246 3.11 7.45 23.60
N SER A 247 4.21 7.66 24.35
CA SER A 247 4.59 8.97 24.82
C SER A 247 5.00 9.91 23.68
N THR A 248 5.82 9.43 22.75
CA THR A 248 6.32 10.21 21.61
C THR A 248 5.19 10.62 20.65
N PHE A 249 4.28 9.70 20.36
CA PHE A 249 3.20 9.94 19.41
C PHE A 249 1.96 10.59 20.00
N ARG A 250 1.94 10.91 21.28
CA ARG A 250 0.76 11.46 21.98
C ARG A 250 0.08 12.63 21.26
N ASN A 251 0.86 13.52 20.65
CA ASN A 251 0.37 14.69 19.92
C ASN A 251 0.02 14.39 18.43
N TYR A 252 0.23 13.14 17.99
CA TYR A 252 -0.04 12.70 16.61
C TYR A 252 -1.34 11.89 16.50
N LYS A 253 -2.14 11.84 17.55
CA LYS A 253 -3.44 11.20 17.51
C LYS A 253 -4.38 11.94 16.56
N VAL A 254 -4.97 11.21 15.60
CA VAL A 254 -5.97 11.77 14.72
C VAL A 254 -7.28 11.92 15.48
N THR A 255 -7.63 13.15 15.81
CA THR A 255 -8.81 13.52 16.58
C THR A 255 -9.76 14.34 15.73
N ARG A 256 -11.02 14.42 16.13
CA ARG A 256 -11.98 15.35 15.50
C ARG A 256 -11.50 16.79 15.56
N GLN A 257 -10.84 17.18 16.65
CA GLN A 257 -10.29 18.53 16.81
C GLN A 257 -9.16 18.78 15.79
N LEU A 258 -8.22 17.86 15.61
CA LEU A 258 -7.17 17.98 14.60
C LEU A 258 -7.77 18.11 13.20
N CYS A 259 -8.75 17.28 12.86
CA CYS A 259 -9.40 17.27 11.56
C CYS A 259 -10.34 18.48 11.33
N ALA A 260 -10.60 19.31 12.33
CA ALA A 260 -11.41 20.52 12.15
C ALA A 260 -10.76 21.55 11.21
N SER A 261 -9.42 21.50 11.03
CA SER A 261 -8.67 22.33 10.09
C SER A 261 -8.54 21.73 8.69
N ALA A 262 -8.97 20.48 8.48
CA ALA A 262 -8.95 19.82 7.18
C ALA A 262 -9.97 20.43 6.21
N HIS A 263 -9.88 20.07 4.93
CA HIS A 263 -10.85 20.49 3.92
C HIS A 263 -12.28 20.05 4.31
N LYS A 264 -13.28 20.85 3.97
CA LYS A 264 -14.70 20.55 4.34
C LYS A 264 -15.18 19.14 3.93
N ASP A 265 -14.64 18.60 2.84
CA ASP A 265 -15.00 17.28 2.29
C ASP A 265 -13.87 16.24 2.49
N TRP A 266 -13.10 16.39 3.58
CA TRP A 266 -12.00 15.46 3.89
C TRP A 266 -12.50 14.03 4.19
N VAL A 267 -11.64 13.05 3.89
CA VAL A 267 -11.85 11.64 4.20
C VAL A 267 -10.70 11.06 5.01
N PHE A 268 -10.95 9.93 5.67
CA PHE A 268 -9.99 9.23 6.53
C PHE A 268 -9.67 7.84 5.98
N LEU A 269 -8.38 7.47 6.02
CA LEU A 269 -7.84 6.15 5.69
C LEU A 269 -7.01 5.57 6.84
N HIS A 270 -7.00 4.24 6.95
CA HIS A 270 -6.18 3.48 7.90
C HIS A 270 -6.05 2.03 7.46
N CYS A 271 -4.84 1.53 7.31
CA CYS A 271 -4.58 0.19 6.76
C CYS A 271 -5.04 -0.98 7.65
N LEU A 272 -5.46 -0.72 8.89
CA LEU A 272 -5.87 -1.72 9.89
C LEU A 272 -4.74 -2.73 10.27
N PRO A 273 -4.72 -3.29 11.49
CA PRO A 273 -5.67 -3.07 12.60
C PRO A 273 -5.51 -1.70 13.25
N ARG A 274 -6.59 -1.16 13.76
CA ARG A 274 -6.63 0.12 14.47
C ARG A 274 -6.54 -0.12 15.99
N HIS A 275 -5.88 0.80 16.71
CA HIS A 275 -5.89 0.90 18.17
C HIS A 275 -6.44 2.29 18.59
N PRO A 276 -7.00 2.41 19.81
CA PRO A 276 -7.59 3.68 20.27
C PRO A 276 -6.58 4.82 20.45
N GLU A 277 -5.30 4.49 20.48
CA GLU A 277 -4.22 5.45 20.69
C GLU A 277 -4.01 6.35 19.47
N GLU A 278 -4.06 5.81 18.24
CA GLU A 278 -3.72 6.54 17.02
C GLU A 278 -4.88 7.35 16.43
N VAL A 279 -6.13 6.95 16.69
CA VAL A 279 -7.31 7.64 16.14
C VAL A 279 -8.52 7.53 17.06
N GLU A 280 -9.33 8.58 17.17
CA GLU A 280 -10.59 8.59 17.90
C GLU A 280 -11.70 7.83 17.18
N ASP A 281 -12.65 7.27 17.94
CA ASP A 281 -13.82 6.57 17.41
C ASP A 281 -14.69 7.48 16.55
N GLU A 282 -14.83 8.76 16.93
CA GLU A 282 -15.60 9.76 16.19
C GLU A 282 -15.03 10.06 14.79
N VAL A 283 -13.75 9.81 14.56
CA VAL A 283 -13.13 9.89 13.24
C VAL A 283 -13.25 8.55 12.54
N PHE A 284 -12.83 7.49 13.21
CA PHE A 284 -12.70 6.15 12.63
C PHE A 284 -14.04 5.56 12.15
N TYR A 285 -15.13 5.78 12.89
CA TYR A 285 -16.48 5.29 12.55
C TYR A 285 -17.38 6.37 11.91
N SER A 286 -16.82 7.52 11.53
CA SER A 286 -17.57 8.57 10.86
C SER A 286 -17.94 8.20 9.42
N ASN A 287 -18.85 8.96 8.82
CA ASN A 287 -19.17 8.87 7.39
C ASN A 287 -18.03 9.37 6.48
N ARG A 288 -16.96 9.91 7.06
CA ARG A 288 -15.73 10.33 6.37
C ARG A 288 -14.69 9.22 6.28
N SER A 289 -14.87 8.17 7.06
CA SER A 289 -13.95 7.04 7.10
C SER A 289 -14.19 6.10 5.92
N LEU A 290 -13.15 5.86 5.13
CA LEU A 290 -13.16 4.93 4.00
C LEU A 290 -12.39 3.63 4.30
N VAL A 291 -12.06 3.37 5.57
CA VAL A 291 -11.18 2.26 5.98
C VAL A 291 -11.69 0.87 5.59
N PHE A 292 -13.01 0.69 5.54
CA PHE A 292 -13.59 -0.61 5.16
C PHE A 292 -13.62 -0.80 3.64
N ASP A 293 -13.84 0.28 2.87
CA ASP A 293 -13.71 0.28 1.41
C ASP A 293 -12.25 0.04 1.01
N GLU A 294 -11.30 0.68 1.70
CA GLU A 294 -9.86 0.48 1.56
C GLU A 294 -9.47 -0.98 1.81
N ALA A 295 -9.99 -1.58 2.89
CA ALA A 295 -9.75 -2.99 3.21
C ALA A 295 -10.36 -3.94 2.15
N GLU A 296 -11.53 -3.63 1.60
CA GLU A 296 -12.14 -4.39 0.50
C GLU A 296 -11.30 -4.23 -0.79
N ASN A 297 -10.87 -3.02 -1.12
CA ASN A 297 -10.10 -2.72 -2.34
C ASN A 297 -8.77 -3.45 -2.39
N ARG A 298 -8.20 -3.78 -1.22
CA ARG A 298 -7.00 -4.60 -1.11
C ARG A 298 -7.10 -5.93 -1.87
N MET A 299 -8.27 -6.55 -1.86
CA MET A 299 -8.52 -7.80 -2.60
C MET A 299 -8.37 -7.58 -4.11
N TYR A 300 -8.98 -6.52 -4.65
CA TYR A 300 -8.98 -6.27 -6.09
C TYR A 300 -7.63 -5.81 -6.63
N THR A 301 -6.90 -5.01 -5.86
CA THR A 301 -5.55 -4.58 -6.24
C THR A 301 -4.55 -5.73 -6.22
N VAL A 302 -4.63 -6.63 -5.26
CA VAL A 302 -3.80 -7.86 -5.25
C VAL A 302 -4.12 -8.73 -6.46
N MET A 303 -5.40 -8.93 -6.80
CA MET A 303 -5.80 -9.69 -7.98
C MET A 303 -5.25 -9.05 -9.27
N ALA A 304 -5.31 -7.72 -9.40
CA ALA A 304 -4.79 -7.00 -10.55
C ALA A 304 -3.27 -7.17 -10.70
N VAL A 305 -2.52 -7.06 -9.59
CA VAL A 305 -1.07 -7.29 -9.57
C VAL A 305 -0.75 -8.73 -10.00
N MET A 306 -1.41 -9.73 -9.42
CA MET A 306 -1.17 -11.13 -9.76
C MET A 306 -1.49 -11.41 -11.24
N CYS A 307 -2.62 -10.94 -11.73
CA CYS A 307 -3.00 -11.12 -13.13
C CYS A 307 -2.01 -10.44 -14.09
N ALA A 308 -1.57 -9.22 -13.79
CA ALA A 308 -0.59 -8.50 -14.60
C ALA A 308 0.76 -9.23 -14.66
N MET A 309 1.28 -9.67 -13.50
CA MET A 309 2.55 -10.39 -13.41
C MET A 309 2.55 -11.75 -14.11
N LEU A 310 1.38 -12.40 -14.19
CA LEU A 310 1.19 -13.66 -14.91
C LEU A 310 0.73 -13.47 -16.37
N GLY A 311 0.59 -12.23 -16.84
CA GLY A 311 0.14 -11.93 -18.20
C GLY A 311 -1.34 -12.27 -18.48
N LYS A 312 -2.15 -12.38 -17.43
CA LYS A 312 -3.57 -12.79 -17.48
C LYS A 312 -4.50 -11.56 -17.48
N LEU A 313 -4.59 -10.87 -18.58
CA LEU A 313 -5.32 -9.59 -18.69
C LEU A 313 -6.78 -9.70 -19.17
N ASP A 314 -7.23 -10.89 -19.56
CA ASP A 314 -8.59 -11.15 -20.08
C ASP A 314 -9.52 -11.68 -18.98
N VAL A 315 -9.61 -10.91 -17.88
CA VAL A 315 -10.39 -11.24 -16.67
C VAL A 315 -11.90 -11.22 -16.91
#